data_f11eaf70af71feb67c09246acae11e9b
#
_entry.id   f11eaf70af71feb67c09246acae11e9b
#
_cell.length_a   1.000
_cell.length_b   1.000
_cell.length_c   1.000
_cell.angle_alpha   90.00
_cell.angle_beta   90.00
_cell.angle_gamma   90.00
#
_symmetry.space_group_name_H-M   'P 1'
#
loop_
_entity.id
_entity.type
_entity.pdbx_description
1 polymer ?
#
loop_
_entity_poly.entity_id
_entity_poly.type
_entity_poly.pdbx_seq_one_letter_code
_entity_poly.pdbx_strand_id
1 'polypeptide(L)'
;MKYLSTRGHAGQPANPEFCDILLGGLAPDGGLYLPETYPQVTRAELDAWRGLSYAELAFVILSKFITDIPAADLKAICDKTYTAEVYRHVRAGDDARDITPVHWLEKDADGRGRFGLLELSNGPTLAFKDMAM
;
A
#
# COMPACT_ATOMS: atom_id res chain seq x y z
N MET A 1 -1.57 16.04 2.42
CA MET A 1 -2.88 15.34 2.26
C MET A 1 -3.66 15.47 3.55
N LYS A 2 -4.96 15.80 3.47
CA LYS A 2 -5.82 15.90 4.64
C LYS A 2 -6.77 14.69 4.69
N TYR A 3 -7.26 14.38 5.89
CA TYR A 3 -8.06 13.18 6.13
C TYR A 3 -9.38 13.50 6.83
N LEU A 4 -10.40 12.73 6.53
CA LEU A 4 -11.75 12.87 7.06
C LEU A 4 -12.21 11.56 7.70
N SER A 5 -13.02 11.65 8.77
CA SER A 5 -13.68 10.46 9.29
C SER A 5 -14.83 10.00 8.41
N THR A 6 -15.01 8.69 8.30
CA THR A 6 -16.19 8.09 7.64
C THR A 6 -17.51 8.38 8.33
N ARG A 7 -17.51 8.91 9.56
CA ARG A 7 -18.70 9.26 10.34
C ARG A 7 -18.97 10.77 10.43
N GLY A 8 -18.09 11.57 9.85
CA GLY A 8 -18.21 13.02 9.83
C GLY A 8 -17.13 13.73 10.64
N HIS A 9 -17.36 15.04 10.94
CA HIS A 9 -16.34 15.89 11.55
C HIS A 9 -16.52 16.12 13.07
N ALA A 10 -17.51 15.51 13.71
CA ALA A 10 -17.82 15.78 15.10
C ALA A 10 -16.64 15.38 16.02
N GLY A 11 -16.04 16.37 16.68
CA GLY A 11 -14.96 16.16 17.65
C GLY A 11 -13.56 15.96 17.07
N GLN A 12 -13.38 16.19 15.76
CA GLN A 12 -12.06 16.09 15.13
C GLN A 12 -11.32 17.43 15.11
N PRO A 13 -9.97 17.40 15.23
CA PRO A 13 -9.17 18.57 14.83
C PRO A 13 -9.45 18.84 13.35
N ALA A 14 -9.52 20.12 13.00
CA ALA A 14 -9.74 20.52 11.62
C ALA A 14 -8.62 19.94 10.73
N ASN A 15 -8.98 19.06 9.81
CA ASN A 15 -8.09 18.53 8.76
C ASN A 15 -6.79 17.84 9.28
N PRO A 16 -6.86 16.72 10.00
CA PRO A 16 -5.67 15.99 10.42
C PRO A 16 -4.83 15.52 9.22
N GLU A 17 -3.53 15.44 9.42
CA GLU A 17 -2.58 14.88 8.46
C GLU A 17 -2.28 13.41 8.75
N PHE A 18 -1.46 12.77 7.95
CA PHE A 18 -1.22 11.33 8.08
C PHE A 18 -0.60 10.96 9.44
N CYS A 19 0.40 11.71 9.90
CA CYS A 19 1.03 11.42 11.20
C CYS A 19 0.06 11.57 12.38
N ASP A 20 -0.87 12.53 12.31
CA ASP A 20 -1.88 12.72 13.35
C ASP A 20 -2.82 11.50 13.44
N ILE A 21 -3.30 11.02 12.28
CA ILE A 21 -4.22 9.88 12.24
C ILE A 21 -3.54 8.54 12.54
N LEU A 22 -2.27 8.39 12.14
CA LEU A 22 -1.49 7.19 12.42
C LEU A 22 -1.32 6.97 13.93
N LEU A 23 -1.01 8.03 14.67
CA LEU A 23 -0.87 7.97 16.13
C LEU A 23 -2.21 7.81 16.84
N GLY A 24 -3.28 8.36 16.28
CA GLY A 24 -4.64 8.27 16.85
C GLY A 24 -5.34 6.93 16.59
N GLY A 25 -5.00 6.26 15.51
CA GLY A 25 -5.66 5.03 15.06
C GLY A 25 -7.06 5.31 14.52
N LEU A 26 -8.12 5.10 15.30
CA LEU A 26 -9.48 5.44 14.90
C LEU A 26 -9.77 6.93 15.10
N ALA A 27 -10.71 7.43 14.33
CA ALA A 27 -11.24 8.79 14.54
C ALA A 27 -11.99 8.88 15.89
N PRO A 28 -12.03 10.08 16.56
CA PRO A 28 -12.69 10.26 17.86
C PRO A 28 -14.16 9.85 17.88
N ASP A 29 -14.83 9.90 16.74
CA ASP A 29 -16.21 9.47 16.55
C ASP A 29 -16.36 7.96 16.28
N GLY A 30 -15.25 7.20 16.34
CA GLY A 30 -15.19 5.76 16.06
C GLY A 30 -15.23 5.42 14.57
N GLY A 31 -15.09 6.41 13.68
CA GLY A 31 -14.96 6.23 12.23
C GLY A 31 -13.55 5.82 11.81
N LEU A 32 -13.42 5.44 10.55
CA LEU A 32 -12.15 5.27 9.88
C LEU A 32 -11.75 6.58 9.19
N TYR A 33 -10.47 6.72 8.90
CA TYR A 33 -9.99 7.87 8.14
C TYR A 33 -9.92 7.56 6.65
N LEU A 34 -10.38 8.52 5.84
CA LEU A 34 -10.25 8.53 4.39
C LEU A 34 -9.54 9.81 3.95
N PRO A 35 -8.76 9.80 2.88
CA PRO A 35 -8.23 11.03 2.33
C PRO A 35 -9.36 11.95 1.87
N GLU A 36 -9.20 13.26 2.07
CA GLU A 36 -10.17 14.27 1.62
C GLU A 36 -10.43 14.22 0.12
N THR A 37 -9.37 13.89 -0.63
CA THR A 37 -9.44 13.65 -2.08
C THR A 37 -8.60 12.44 -2.45
N TYR A 38 -9.12 11.57 -3.32
CA TYR A 38 -8.35 10.44 -3.84
C TYR A 38 -7.40 10.92 -4.95
N PRO A 39 -6.08 10.74 -4.78
CA PRO A 39 -5.12 11.06 -5.83
C PRO A 39 -5.45 10.33 -7.13
N GLN A 40 -5.45 11.06 -8.22
CA GLN A 40 -5.64 10.47 -9.54
C GLN A 40 -4.30 9.95 -10.07
N VAL A 41 -4.36 8.83 -10.79
CA VAL A 41 -3.22 8.22 -11.46
C VAL A 41 -3.48 8.20 -12.95
N THR A 42 -2.58 8.78 -13.71
CA THR A 42 -2.65 8.83 -15.17
C THR A 42 -2.12 7.55 -15.81
N ARG A 43 -2.49 7.30 -17.06
CA ARG A 43 -1.94 6.18 -17.83
C ARG A 43 -0.42 6.27 -17.99
N ALA A 44 0.11 7.48 -18.17
CA ALA A 44 1.55 7.72 -18.29
C ALA A 44 2.29 7.33 -16.98
N GLU A 45 1.74 7.68 -15.83
CA GLU A 45 2.30 7.25 -14.53
C GLU A 45 2.30 5.73 -14.40
N LEU A 46 1.18 5.06 -14.71
CA LEU A 46 1.10 3.59 -14.67
C LEU A 46 2.15 2.92 -15.56
N ASP A 47 2.35 3.47 -16.76
CA ASP A 47 3.34 2.93 -17.70
C ASP A 47 4.78 3.19 -17.21
N ALA A 48 5.04 4.33 -16.58
CA ALA A 48 6.34 4.65 -15.98
C ALA A 48 6.68 3.77 -14.76
N TRP A 49 5.67 3.32 -14.02
CA TRP A 49 5.86 2.51 -12.81
C TRP A 49 6.12 1.02 -13.08
N ARG A 50 5.92 0.53 -14.30
CA ARG A 50 6.06 -0.89 -14.65
C ARG A 50 7.41 -1.51 -14.34
N GLY A 51 8.48 -0.71 -14.34
CA GLY A 51 9.83 -1.17 -14.07
C GLY A 51 10.31 -0.97 -12.64
N LEU A 52 9.47 -0.42 -11.76
CA LEU A 52 9.83 -0.17 -10.38
C LEU A 52 9.84 -1.48 -9.57
N SER A 53 10.76 -1.55 -8.61
CA SER A 53 10.67 -2.54 -7.54
C SER A 53 9.43 -2.28 -6.66
N TYR A 54 9.04 -3.28 -5.86
CA TYR A 54 7.89 -3.12 -4.97
C TYR A 54 8.07 -1.96 -3.98
N ALA A 55 9.26 -1.81 -3.38
CA ALA A 55 9.56 -0.70 -2.47
C ALA A 55 9.48 0.67 -3.15
N GLU A 56 9.99 0.79 -4.38
CA GLU A 56 9.88 2.02 -5.17
C GLU A 56 8.43 2.34 -5.54
N LEU A 57 7.66 1.34 -5.95
CA LEU A 57 6.23 1.50 -6.24
C LEU A 57 5.45 1.91 -4.98
N ALA A 58 5.72 1.27 -3.85
CA ALA A 58 5.12 1.63 -2.57
C ALA A 58 5.43 3.09 -2.21
N PHE A 59 6.68 3.52 -2.33
CA PHE A 59 7.07 4.91 -2.09
C PHE A 59 6.30 5.90 -2.98
N VAL A 60 6.23 5.64 -4.28
CA VAL A 60 5.52 6.53 -5.23
C VAL A 60 4.04 6.63 -4.91
N ILE A 61 3.40 5.51 -4.58
CA ILE A 61 1.97 5.50 -4.23
C ILE A 61 1.74 6.17 -2.87
N LEU A 62 2.49 5.78 -1.84
CA LEU A 62 2.35 6.33 -0.50
C LEU A 62 2.65 7.82 -0.44
N SER A 63 3.58 8.33 -1.25
CA SER A 63 3.87 9.77 -1.34
C SER A 63 2.68 10.61 -1.82
N LYS A 64 1.70 10.01 -2.50
CA LYS A 64 0.47 10.69 -2.90
C LYS A 64 -0.50 10.88 -1.71
N PHE A 65 -0.38 10.07 -0.69
CA PHE A 65 -1.22 10.08 0.50
C PHE A 65 -0.52 10.69 1.72
N ILE A 66 0.76 10.39 1.90
CA ILE A 66 1.58 10.81 3.05
C ILE A 66 2.40 12.01 2.63
N THR A 67 1.97 13.21 3.03
CA THR A 67 2.60 14.47 2.61
C THR A 67 3.31 15.22 3.75
N ASP A 68 3.20 14.71 4.96
CA ASP A 68 3.75 15.27 6.20
C ASP A 68 4.97 14.50 6.74
N ILE A 69 5.39 13.43 6.03
CA ILE A 69 6.68 12.77 6.25
C ILE A 69 7.67 13.23 5.16
N PRO A 70 8.91 13.63 5.50
CA PRO A 70 9.91 13.95 4.50
C PRO A 70 10.12 12.81 3.50
N ALA A 71 10.21 13.12 2.21
CA ALA A 71 10.29 12.11 1.16
C ALA A 71 11.45 11.12 1.34
N ALA A 72 12.60 11.59 1.82
CA ALA A 72 13.76 10.73 2.09
C ALA A 72 13.47 9.70 3.19
N ASP A 73 12.75 10.11 4.25
CA ASP A 73 12.40 9.24 5.36
C ASP A 73 11.34 8.24 4.94
N LEU A 74 10.31 8.66 4.22
CA LEU A 74 9.29 7.76 3.68
C LEU A 74 9.90 6.73 2.73
N LYS A 75 10.84 7.17 1.86
CA LYS A 75 11.55 6.24 0.98
C LYS A 75 12.37 5.22 1.77
N ALA A 76 13.11 5.66 2.78
CA ALA A 76 13.90 4.76 3.63
C ALA A 76 13.03 3.75 4.38
N ILE A 77 11.82 4.14 4.81
CA ILE A 77 10.83 3.24 5.41
C ILE A 77 10.39 2.19 4.39
N CYS A 78 10.03 2.59 3.18
CA CYS A 78 9.62 1.64 2.13
C CYS A 78 10.74 0.66 1.78
N ASP A 79 11.96 1.16 1.57
CA ASP A 79 13.13 0.34 1.23
C ASP A 79 13.48 -0.69 2.32
N LYS A 80 13.25 -0.35 3.60
CA LYS A 80 13.47 -1.24 4.73
C LYS A 80 12.33 -2.23 4.95
N THR A 81 11.10 -1.83 4.63
CA THR A 81 9.89 -2.63 4.90
C THR A 81 9.66 -3.68 3.83
N TYR A 82 9.70 -3.29 2.56
CA TYR A 82 9.33 -4.17 1.44
C TYR A 82 10.55 -4.87 0.86
N THR A 83 11.06 -5.85 1.59
CA THR A 83 12.23 -6.64 1.21
C THR A 83 11.93 -8.13 1.18
N ALA A 84 12.69 -8.90 0.39
CA ALA A 84 12.60 -10.35 0.35
C ALA A 84 12.91 -11.03 1.71
N GLU A 85 13.63 -10.34 2.59
CA GLU A 85 13.92 -10.84 3.93
C GLU A 85 12.72 -10.72 4.87
N VAL A 86 11.97 -9.65 4.76
CA VAL A 86 10.74 -9.40 5.53
C VAL A 86 9.60 -10.27 4.99
N TYR A 87 9.40 -10.29 3.66
CA TYR A 87 8.32 -11.02 2.98
C TYR A 87 8.84 -12.34 2.41
N ARG A 88 9.45 -13.16 3.25
CA ARG A 88 10.18 -14.38 2.86
C ARG A 88 9.32 -15.64 2.69
N HIS A 89 8.06 -15.60 3.11
CA HIS A 89 7.18 -16.77 3.09
C HIS A 89 6.47 -16.93 1.74
N VAL A 90 7.25 -17.19 0.70
CA VAL A 90 6.77 -17.41 -0.66
C VAL A 90 6.63 -18.89 -0.98
N ARG A 91 5.80 -19.22 -1.96
CA ARG A 91 5.66 -20.58 -2.48
C ARG A 91 6.93 -21.03 -3.20
N ALA A 92 7.12 -22.32 -3.26
CA ALA A 92 8.25 -22.89 -4.01
C ALA A 92 8.16 -22.47 -5.50
N GLY A 93 9.21 -21.84 -5.99
CA GLY A 93 9.31 -21.34 -7.36
C GLY A 93 8.95 -19.87 -7.54
N ASP A 94 8.42 -19.20 -6.53
CA ASP A 94 8.15 -17.75 -6.56
C ASP A 94 9.40 -16.96 -6.17
N ASP A 95 9.45 -15.70 -6.62
CA ASP A 95 10.48 -14.75 -6.22
C ASP A 95 9.99 -13.93 -5.02
N ALA A 96 10.71 -14.00 -3.90
CA ALA A 96 10.37 -13.23 -2.70
C ALA A 96 10.42 -11.70 -2.91
N ARG A 97 11.05 -11.23 -3.99
CA ARG A 97 11.07 -9.79 -4.37
C ARG A 97 9.73 -9.30 -4.90
N ASP A 98 8.84 -10.19 -5.31
CA ASP A 98 7.51 -9.81 -5.80
C ASP A 98 6.59 -9.33 -4.68
N ILE A 99 6.92 -9.60 -3.41
CA ILE A 99 6.20 -9.19 -2.19
C ILE A 99 4.73 -9.66 -2.18
N THR A 100 3.94 -9.28 -3.21
CA THR A 100 2.54 -9.67 -3.42
C THR A 100 2.38 -10.31 -4.81
N PRO A 101 2.83 -11.55 -5.01
CA PRO A 101 2.74 -12.21 -6.30
C PRO A 101 1.30 -12.48 -6.71
N VAL A 102 1.05 -12.53 -8.03
CA VAL A 102 -0.24 -12.90 -8.60
C VAL A 102 -0.14 -14.32 -9.17
N HIS A 103 -0.91 -15.24 -8.59
CA HIS A 103 -1.05 -16.61 -9.10
C HIS A 103 -2.21 -16.71 -10.07
N TRP A 104 -1.91 -16.90 -11.36
CA TRP A 104 -2.91 -17.03 -12.40
C TRP A 104 -3.52 -18.43 -12.39
N LEU A 105 -4.80 -18.53 -12.02
CA LEU A 105 -5.58 -19.76 -12.02
C LEU A 105 -6.13 -20.08 -13.41
N GLU A 106 -6.46 -19.05 -14.19
CA GLU A 106 -6.88 -19.18 -15.58
C GLU A 106 -6.08 -18.24 -16.47
N LYS A 107 -5.78 -18.74 -17.68
CA LYS A 107 -5.16 -17.96 -18.75
C LYS A 107 -5.99 -18.10 -20.01
N ASP A 108 -5.99 -17.07 -20.86
CA ASP A 108 -6.59 -17.11 -22.18
C ASP A 108 -5.73 -17.91 -23.18
N ALA A 109 -6.22 -18.02 -24.43
CA ALA A 109 -5.51 -18.73 -25.48
C ALA A 109 -4.13 -18.13 -25.84
N ASP A 110 -3.92 -16.84 -25.54
CA ASP A 110 -2.66 -16.13 -25.75
C ASP A 110 -1.73 -16.22 -24.52
N GLY A 111 -2.13 -16.96 -23.47
CA GLY A 111 -1.38 -17.13 -22.23
C GLY A 111 -1.50 -15.95 -21.26
N ARG A 112 -2.40 -14.98 -21.51
CA ARG A 112 -2.65 -13.85 -20.62
C ARG A 112 -3.53 -14.28 -19.45
N GLY A 113 -3.23 -13.77 -18.27
CA GLY A 113 -4.03 -14.06 -17.07
C GLY A 113 -5.45 -13.54 -17.19
N ARG A 114 -6.45 -14.41 -16.97
CA ARG A 114 -7.87 -14.07 -16.89
C ARG A 114 -8.39 -14.00 -15.48
N PHE A 115 -7.99 -14.96 -14.66
CA PHE A 115 -8.38 -15.04 -13.26
C PHE A 115 -7.16 -15.39 -12.42
N GLY A 116 -6.86 -14.58 -11.40
CA GLY A 116 -5.71 -14.75 -10.55
C GLY A 116 -6.01 -14.42 -9.10
N LEU A 117 -5.16 -14.94 -8.23
CA LEU A 117 -5.14 -14.63 -6.80
C LEU A 117 -3.95 -13.73 -6.51
N LEU A 118 -4.20 -12.56 -5.91
CA LEU A 118 -3.16 -11.72 -5.33
C LEU A 118 -2.84 -12.26 -3.94
N GLU A 119 -1.60 -12.70 -3.74
CA GLU A 119 -1.18 -13.26 -2.47
C GLU A 119 -0.68 -12.16 -1.52
N LEU A 120 -1.27 -12.09 -0.32
CA LEU A 120 -0.99 -11.05 0.68
C LEU A 120 -0.44 -11.63 2.00
N SER A 121 -0.09 -12.90 2.04
CA SER A 121 0.27 -13.61 3.27
C SER A 121 1.76 -13.99 3.36
N ASN A 122 2.63 -13.30 2.62
CA ASN A 122 4.06 -13.61 2.55
C ASN A 122 4.90 -12.94 3.64
N GLY A 123 4.28 -12.09 4.44
CA GLY A 123 4.91 -11.35 5.52
C GLY A 123 5.22 -12.18 6.77
N PRO A 124 5.84 -11.56 7.79
CA PRO A 124 6.34 -12.24 8.99
C PRO A 124 5.30 -13.04 9.77
N THR A 125 4.04 -12.60 9.79
CA THR A 125 2.95 -13.25 10.54
C THR A 125 2.07 -14.16 9.69
N LEU A 126 2.37 -14.27 8.39
CA LEU A 126 1.57 -15.03 7.42
C LEU A 126 0.11 -14.55 7.30
N ALA A 127 -0.13 -13.28 7.59
CA ALA A 127 -1.44 -12.66 7.51
C ALA A 127 -1.42 -11.40 6.64
N PHE A 128 -2.54 -11.10 5.98
CA PHE A 128 -2.67 -9.89 5.14
C PHE A 128 -2.42 -8.59 5.93
N LYS A 129 -2.53 -8.64 7.24
CA LYS A 129 -2.25 -7.50 8.13
C LYS A 129 -0.81 -6.98 8.02
N ASP A 130 0.12 -7.85 7.67
CA ASP A 130 1.52 -7.43 7.42
C ASP A 130 1.63 -6.42 6.27
N MET A 131 0.62 -6.33 5.41
CA MET A 131 0.55 -5.35 4.31
C MET A 131 -0.18 -4.07 4.68
N ALA A 132 -1.11 -4.13 5.64
CA ALA A 132 -2.08 -3.08 5.90
C ALA A 132 -1.89 -2.38 7.27
N MET A 133 -1.03 -2.92 8.13
CA MET A 133 -0.88 -2.40 9.51
C MET A 133 0.58 -2.29 9.92
#